data_b659e5b0d13a3b26f69e482e95e801ef
#
_entry.id   b659e5b0d13a3b26f69e482e95e801ef
#
_cell.length_a   1.000
_cell.length_b   1.000
_cell.length_c   1.000
_cell.angle_alpha   90.00
_cell.angle_beta   90.00
_cell.angle_gamma   90.00
#
_symmetry.space_group_name_H-M   'P 1'
#
loop_
_entity.id
_entity.type
_entity.pdbx_description
1 polymer ?
#
loop_
_entity_poly.entity_id
_entity_poly.type
_entity_poly.pdbx_seq_one_letter_code
_entity_poly.pdbx_strand_id
1 'polypeptide(L)'
;MFDWDNLLVAPSELPNRWLPEIIHRPLTEGEILEYVDAYGKTAKLCMETGFDGVEVHAVHEGYLLDQFTTKYTNRRTDQYGGTFDNRYRFAKEVVEEIKRQCGDTFPVSLRYSVTSKTIGFGIGAVYGEKFTEAGRDLEEGLKAAKYLQDAGYDMLNADNGTYDSWYWAHPPVYMPLNCNMAEVTRLKEVVEIPVVCAGRMQPDEASASISEGKLDAMGIGRQFLADPEYIVKLEQEKFSDILPCIACHNACLPIYHYEGVGCEIDEEDGKTQGHCALNPRTFCEQKYDFGKKAAVTKSIAVIGGGIAGMTVARIAAIRGHEVTIYEKSDRLCGVFNAAAAPEFKEKDKEFIRWIQQEIESLPIKVEYNCEITTLAELTADEIIIATGAKPKKLDVPGQEKAIEATEYLLGGGKSRKGRRCNRRRFDGVRDCL
;
A
#
# COMPACT_ATOMS: atom_id res chain seq x y z
N MET A 1 15.81 -29.88 -5.10
CA MET A 1 14.37 -29.89 -5.43
C MET A 1 13.65 -29.56 -4.12
N PHE A 2 12.95 -28.45 -4.04
CA PHE A 2 12.18 -28.11 -2.84
C PHE A 2 11.03 -29.10 -2.72
N ASP A 3 10.87 -29.68 -1.54
CA ASP A 3 9.74 -30.55 -1.21
C ASP A 3 8.53 -29.69 -0.84
N TRP A 4 7.81 -29.25 -1.86
CA TRP A 4 6.62 -28.41 -1.71
C TRP A 4 5.51 -29.06 -0.87
N ASP A 5 5.41 -30.40 -0.92
CA ASP A 5 4.39 -31.15 -0.18
C ASP A 5 4.57 -31.03 1.34
N ASN A 6 5.79 -30.81 1.81
CA ASN A 6 6.06 -30.57 3.23
C ASN A 6 6.09 -29.11 3.65
N LEU A 7 6.25 -28.17 2.73
CA LEU A 7 6.35 -26.75 3.03
C LEU A 7 4.99 -26.02 2.99
N LEU A 8 4.05 -26.46 2.15
CA LEU A 8 2.76 -25.81 1.98
C LEU A 8 1.71 -26.46 2.86
N VAL A 9 1.41 -25.79 3.96
CA VAL A 9 0.51 -26.28 5.00
C VAL A 9 -0.69 -25.37 5.20
N ALA A 10 -1.79 -25.93 5.72
CA ALA A 10 -3.04 -25.24 5.99
C ALA A 10 -3.79 -25.94 7.15
N PRO A 11 -4.90 -25.37 7.67
CA PRO A 11 -5.73 -26.10 8.63
C PRO A 11 -6.39 -27.35 8.03
N SER A 12 -6.74 -27.31 6.76
CA SER A 12 -7.38 -28.38 5.99
C SER A 12 -6.78 -28.42 4.59
N GLU A 13 -7.07 -29.42 3.78
CA GLU A 13 -6.69 -29.40 2.37
C GLU A 13 -7.29 -28.16 1.68
N LEU A 14 -6.42 -27.27 1.20
CA LEU A 14 -6.78 -26.04 0.51
C LEU A 14 -5.97 -25.90 -0.77
N PRO A 15 -6.57 -25.48 -1.90
CA PRO A 15 -5.79 -25.12 -3.06
C PRO A 15 -4.96 -23.88 -2.76
N ASN A 16 -3.77 -23.81 -3.36
CA ASN A 16 -2.99 -22.57 -3.34
C ASN A 16 -3.77 -21.48 -4.11
N ARG A 17 -3.78 -20.27 -3.59
CA ARG A 17 -4.55 -19.17 -4.18
C ARG A 17 -4.11 -18.79 -5.59
N TRP A 18 -2.81 -18.83 -5.84
CA TRP A 18 -2.20 -18.41 -7.11
C TRP A 18 -1.94 -19.57 -8.07
N LEU A 19 -1.70 -20.75 -7.54
CA LEU A 19 -1.43 -22.01 -8.26
C LEU A 19 -2.41 -23.07 -7.76
N PRO A 20 -3.69 -23.06 -8.19
CA PRO A 20 -4.76 -23.90 -7.63
C PRO A 20 -4.52 -25.41 -7.80
N GLU A 21 -3.62 -25.81 -8.69
CA GLU A 21 -3.16 -27.19 -8.87
C GLU A 21 -2.30 -27.70 -7.70
N ILE A 22 -1.75 -26.79 -6.90
CA ILE A 22 -0.99 -27.12 -5.69
C ILE A 22 -1.96 -27.14 -4.51
N ILE A 23 -2.06 -28.29 -3.84
CA ILE A 23 -2.92 -28.44 -2.67
C ILE A 23 -2.05 -28.40 -1.42
N HIS A 24 -2.37 -27.49 -0.50
CA HIS A 24 -1.77 -27.43 0.82
C HIS A 24 -2.27 -28.60 1.66
N ARG A 25 -1.36 -29.30 2.33
CA ARG A 25 -1.73 -30.39 3.25
C ARG A 25 -2.17 -29.85 4.61
N PRO A 26 -3.06 -30.55 5.33
CA PRO A 26 -3.41 -30.18 6.69
C PRO A 26 -2.24 -30.44 7.65
N LEU A 27 -2.05 -29.51 8.61
CA LEU A 27 -1.16 -29.73 9.74
C LEU A 27 -1.72 -30.82 10.67
N THR A 28 -0.85 -31.66 11.18
CA THR A 28 -1.16 -32.53 12.33
C THR A 28 -1.20 -31.73 13.64
N GLU A 29 -1.84 -32.26 14.68
CA GLU A 29 -1.84 -31.61 16.01
C GLU A 29 -0.40 -31.47 16.57
N GLY A 30 0.47 -32.46 16.31
CA GLY A 30 1.88 -32.41 16.73
C GLY A 30 2.63 -31.25 16.06
N GLU A 31 2.45 -31.05 14.76
CA GLU A 31 3.07 -29.94 14.04
C GLU A 31 2.56 -28.58 14.51
N ILE A 32 1.26 -28.47 14.86
CA ILE A 32 0.72 -27.23 15.44
C ILE A 32 1.45 -26.89 16.75
N LEU A 33 1.68 -27.86 17.61
CA LEU A 33 2.42 -27.66 18.86
C LEU A 33 3.89 -27.31 18.62
N GLU A 34 4.52 -27.85 17.57
CA GLU A 34 5.86 -27.43 17.16
C GLU A 34 5.90 -25.96 16.71
N TYR A 35 4.89 -25.49 15.98
CA TYR A 35 4.76 -24.07 15.63
C TYR A 35 4.58 -23.20 16.89
N VAL A 36 3.72 -23.60 17.82
CA VAL A 36 3.51 -22.89 19.09
C VAL A 36 4.83 -22.74 19.85
N ASP A 37 5.59 -23.80 20.01
CA ASP A 37 6.91 -23.78 20.66
C ASP A 37 7.92 -22.90 19.89
N ALA A 38 7.90 -22.94 18.55
CA ALA A 38 8.75 -22.09 17.73
C ALA A 38 8.45 -20.59 17.89
N TYR A 39 7.19 -20.20 18.01
CA TYR A 39 6.79 -18.80 18.33
C TYR A 39 7.36 -18.37 19.69
N GLY A 40 7.24 -19.21 20.71
CA GLY A 40 7.81 -18.94 22.04
C GLY A 40 9.33 -18.79 22.01
N LYS A 41 10.04 -19.69 21.35
CA LYS A 41 11.50 -19.63 21.21
C LYS A 41 11.96 -18.40 20.43
N THR A 42 11.25 -18.03 19.35
CA THR A 42 11.57 -16.85 18.55
C THR A 42 11.35 -15.56 19.37
N ALA A 43 10.25 -15.46 20.11
CA ALA A 43 9.99 -14.32 20.98
C ALA A 43 11.06 -14.20 22.08
N LYS A 44 11.47 -15.32 22.68
CA LYS A 44 12.54 -15.34 23.66
C LYS A 44 13.87 -14.86 23.09
N LEU A 45 14.22 -15.29 21.87
CA LEU A 45 15.41 -14.81 21.20
C LEU A 45 15.34 -13.29 20.93
N CYS A 46 14.17 -12.76 20.51
CA CYS A 46 13.96 -11.33 20.37
C CYS A 46 14.21 -10.60 21.70
N MET A 47 13.62 -11.08 22.78
CA MET A 47 13.79 -10.51 24.13
C MET A 47 15.27 -10.52 24.56
N GLU A 48 15.97 -11.64 24.40
CA GLU A 48 17.40 -11.79 24.76
C GLU A 48 18.32 -10.91 23.93
N THR A 49 17.91 -10.54 22.71
CA THR A 49 18.66 -9.61 21.83
C THR A 49 18.27 -8.15 21.99
N GLY A 50 17.38 -7.82 22.93
CA GLY A 50 17.04 -6.46 23.34
C GLY A 50 15.84 -5.83 22.63
N PHE A 51 14.95 -6.63 22.01
CA PHE A 51 13.66 -6.13 21.55
C PHE A 51 12.70 -5.93 22.71
N ASP A 52 11.93 -4.85 22.70
CA ASP A 52 10.98 -4.49 23.76
C ASP A 52 9.68 -5.32 23.71
N GLY A 53 9.36 -5.94 22.58
CA GLY A 53 8.19 -6.77 22.38
C GLY A 53 8.18 -7.41 20.99
N VAL A 54 7.13 -8.18 20.70
CA VAL A 54 6.93 -8.81 19.38
C VAL A 54 5.51 -8.59 18.87
N GLU A 55 5.34 -8.56 17.57
CA GLU A 55 4.03 -8.63 16.94
C GLU A 55 3.84 -9.98 16.25
N VAL A 56 2.78 -10.67 16.62
CA VAL A 56 2.35 -11.91 15.96
C VAL A 56 1.51 -11.54 14.75
N HIS A 57 2.04 -11.72 13.55
CA HIS A 57 1.32 -11.47 12.31
C HIS A 57 0.51 -12.70 11.93
N ALA A 58 -0.72 -12.76 12.40
CA ALA A 58 -1.34 -14.06 12.45
C ALA A 58 -2.84 -14.15 12.21
N VAL A 59 -3.68 -13.47 12.97
CA VAL A 59 -5.14 -13.48 12.78
C VAL A 59 -5.50 -12.34 11.83
N HIS A 60 -4.86 -12.38 10.67
CA HIS A 60 -4.84 -11.30 9.71
C HIS A 60 -4.64 -11.84 8.29
N GLU A 61 -5.34 -11.27 7.33
CA GLU A 61 -5.11 -11.35 5.89
C GLU A 61 -5.12 -12.78 5.30
N GLY A 62 -5.62 -13.79 6.02
CA GLY A 62 -5.66 -15.16 5.57
C GLY A 62 -4.33 -15.92 5.73
N TYR A 63 -3.41 -15.42 6.55
CA TYR A 63 -2.22 -16.19 6.96
C TYR A 63 -2.61 -17.41 7.79
N LEU A 64 -1.65 -18.28 8.09
CA LEU A 64 -1.91 -19.60 8.65
C LEU A 64 -2.84 -19.56 9.88
N LEU A 65 -2.56 -18.71 10.88
CA LEU A 65 -3.42 -18.59 12.06
C LEU A 65 -4.83 -18.07 11.71
N ASP A 66 -4.93 -17.13 10.76
CA ASP A 66 -6.24 -16.63 10.30
C ASP A 66 -7.04 -17.70 9.55
N GLN A 67 -6.36 -18.55 8.77
CA GLN A 67 -7.00 -19.69 8.13
C GLN A 67 -7.60 -20.67 9.14
N PHE A 68 -6.99 -20.84 10.33
CA PHE A 68 -7.57 -21.64 11.40
C PHE A 68 -8.84 -21.01 11.96
N THR A 69 -8.96 -19.68 11.99
CA THR A 69 -10.12 -19.00 12.55
C THR A 69 -11.35 -19.02 11.65
N THR A 70 -11.19 -19.11 10.33
CA THR A 70 -12.28 -19.02 9.37
C THR A 70 -12.89 -20.39 9.01
N LYS A 71 -14.23 -20.47 8.95
CA LYS A 71 -14.95 -21.76 8.74
C LYS A 71 -14.74 -22.34 7.34
N TYR A 72 -14.60 -21.50 6.32
CA TYR A 72 -14.46 -22.00 4.94
C TYR A 72 -13.08 -22.57 4.65
N THR A 73 -12.05 -22.18 5.41
CA THR A 73 -10.69 -22.72 5.30
C THR A 73 -10.44 -23.83 6.32
N ASN A 74 -11.02 -23.73 7.53
CA ASN A 74 -10.82 -24.70 8.61
C ASN A 74 -12.02 -25.68 8.69
N ARG A 75 -11.85 -26.85 8.10
CA ARG A 75 -12.82 -27.95 8.11
C ARG A 75 -12.42 -29.10 9.04
N ARG A 76 -11.53 -28.82 10.00
CA ARG A 76 -11.06 -29.81 11.00
C ARG A 76 -12.17 -30.24 11.94
N THR A 77 -12.07 -31.46 12.45
CA THR A 77 -12.99 -32.04 13.43
C THR A 77 -12.33 -32.34 14.77
N ASP A 78 -11.03 -32.02 14.90
CA ASP A 78 -10.26 -32.14 16.15
C ASP A 78 -10.38 -30.86 17.01
N GLN A 79 -9.52 -30.74 18.03
CA GLN A 79 -9.51 -29.63 18.97
C GLN A 79 -9.11 -28.25 18.36
N TYR A 80 -8.71 -28.21 17.08
CA TYR A 80 -8.37 -26.98 16.35
C TYR A 80 -9.44 -26.59 15.32
N GLY A 81 -10.62 -27.25 15.29
CA GLY A 81 -11.67 -26.97 14.33
C GLY A 81 -13.09 -27.03 14.91
N GLY A 82 -14.07 -26.66 14.09
CA GLY A 82 -15.49 -26.67 14.46
C GLY A 82 -15.91 -25.47 15.31
N THR A 83 -15.86 -25.54 16.62
CA THR A 83 -16.34 -24.49 17.53
C THR A 83 -15.48 -23.22 17.45
N PHE A 84 -16.01 -22.10 17.94
CA PHE A 84 -15.27 -20.85 18.03
C PHE A 84 -13.96 -21.03 18.81
N ASP A 85 -14.03 -21.57 20.03
CA ASP A 85 -12.86 -21.75 20.88
C ASP A 85 -11.77 -22.61 20.22
N ASN A 86 -12.16 -23.68 19.53
CA ASN A 86 -11.24 -24.55 18.81
C ASN A 86 -10.57 -23.83 17.62
N ARG A 87 -11.32 -23.03 16.89
CA ARG A 87 -10.78 -22.29 15.73
C ARG A 87 -9.78 -21.19 16.16
N TYR A 88 -9.95 -20.60 17.32
CA TYR A 88 -9.05 -19.58 17.87
C TYR A 88 -7.99 -20.15 18.81
N ARG A 89 -8.03 -21.47 19.10
CA ARG A 89 -7.11 -22.16 20.00
C ARG A 89 -5.64 -21.96 19.62
N PHE A 90 -5.29 -22.11 18.36
CA PHE A 90 -3.91 -21.96 17.89
C PHE A 90 -3.37 -20.54 18.20
N ALA A 91 -4.11 -19.49 17.87
CA ALA A 91 -3.71 -18.12 18.17
C ALA A 91 -3.58 -17.86 19.68
N LYS A 92 -4.44 -18.46 20.49
CA LYS A 92 -4.38 -18.42 21.96
C LYS A 92 -3.11 -19.10 22.47
N GLU A 93 -2.85 -20.34 22.07
CA GLU A 93 -1.69 -21.12 22.51
C GLU A 93 -0.36 -20.44 22.14
N VAL A 94 -0.29 -19.73 21.02
CA VAL A 94 0.89 -18.95 20.62
C VAL A 94 1.20 -17.86 21.65
N VAL A 95 0.24 -17.03 22.04
CA VAL A 95 0.51 -15.96 23.03
C VAL A 95 0.79 -16.53 24.41
N GLU A 96 0.07 -17.58 24.84
CA GLU A 96 0.32 -18.25 26.11
C GLU A 96 1.74 -18.82 26.19
N GLU A 97 2.24 -19.42 25.11
CA GLU A 97 3.59 -19.94 25.03
C GLU A 97 4.66 -18.83 25.01
N ILE A 98 4.42 -17.72 24.29
CA ILE A 98 5.30 -16.56 24.33
C ILE A 98 5.39 -16.03 25.77
N LYS A 99 4.26 -15.82 26.45
CA LYS A 99 4.23 -15.35 27.84
C LYS A 99 4.93 -16.34 28.77
N ARG A 100 4.74 -17.64 28.59
CA ARG A 100 5.42 -18.67 29.37
C ARG A 100 6.95 -18.58 29.25
N GLN A 101 7.49 -18.30 28.06
CA GLN A 101 8.94 -18.25 27.81
C GLN A 101 9.57 -16.89 28.13
N CYS A 102 8.84 -15.78 27.92
CA CYS A 102 9.36 -14.41 28.05
C CYS A 102 8.88 -13.71 29.34
N GLY A 103 7.89 -14.26 30.03
CA GLY A 103 7.23 -13.62 31.17
C GLY A 103 6.05 -12.72 30.76
N ASP A 104 5.12 -12.51 31.71
CA ASP A 104 3.86 -11.81 31.46
C ASP A 104 4.04 -10.33 31.06
N THR A 105 5.17 -9.73 31.43
CA THR A 105 5.47 -8.32 31.14
C THR A 105 6.08 -8.07 29.76
N PHE A 106 6.46 -9.13 29.01
CA PHE A 106 6.98 -8.97 27.66
C PHE A 106 5.82 -8.71 26.69
N PRO A 107 5.75 -7.53 26.03
CA PRO A 107 4.60 -7.15 25.21
C PRO A 107 4.45 -8.02 23.96
N VAL A 108 3.21 -8.44 23.70
CA VAL A 108 2.84 -9.19 22.51
C VAL A 108 1.70 -8.51 21.78
N SER A 109 1.99 -7.86 20.67
CA SER A 109 0.99 -7.31 19.77
C SER A 109 0.43 -8.38 18.83
N LEU A 110 -0.81 -8.22 18.41
CA LEU A 110 -1.43 -9.05 17.38
C LEU A 110 -1.80 -8.21 16.16
N ARG A 111 -1.31 -8.60 14.99
CA ARG A 111 -1.84 -8.10 13.73
C ARG A 111 -3.20 -8.76 13.48
N TYR A 112 -4.26 -7.96 13.34
CA TYR A 112 -5.64 -8.44 13.45
C TYR A 112 -6.56 -7.88 12.38
N SER A 113 -7.25 -8.75 11.61
CA SER A 113 -8.35 -8.37 10.73
C SER A 113 -9.67 -8.45 11.49
N VAL A 114 -10.37 -7.33 11.65
CA VAL A 114 -11.65 -7.28 12.36
C VAL A 114 -12.72 -8.05 11.60
N THR A 115 -12.81 -7.81 10.27
CA THR A 115 -13.71 -8.52 9.37
C THR A 115 -12.93 -9.02 8.16
N SER A 116 -13.30 -10.18 7.63
CA SER A 116 -12.60 -10.79 6.48
C SER A 116 -12.93 -10.11 5.16
N LYS A 117 -14.10 -9.48 5.03
CA LYS A 117 -14.58 -8.85 3.78
C LYS A 117 -14.60 -9.82 2.60
N THR A 118 -14.93 -11.11 2.83
CA THR A 118 -14.92 -12.14 1.80
C THR A 118 -16.30 -12.71 1.51
N ILE A 119 -16.56 -12.99 0.24
CA ILE A 119 -17.74 -13.68 -0.24
C ILE A 119 -17.48 -15.19 -0.25
N GLY A 120 -16.24 -15.59 -0.42
CA GLY A 120 -15.75 -16.96 -0.42
C GLY A 120 -14.29 -17.04 -0.82
N PHE A 121 -13.75 -18.26 -0.93
CA PHE A 121 -12.37 -18.48 -1.32
C PHE A 121 -12.07 -17.86 -2.70
N GLY A 122 -11.08 -16.99 -2.76
CA GLY A 122 -10.70 -16.28 -3.97
C GLY A 122 -11.61 -15.09 -4.33
N ILE A 123 -12.65 -14.77 -3.54
CA ILE A 123 -13.64 -13.75 -3.87
C ILE A 123 -13.82 -12.79 -2.69
N GLY A 124 -13.30 -11.57 -2.83
CA GLY A 124 -13.48 -10.50 -1.84
C GLY A 124 -14.58 -9.52 -2.21
N ALA A 125 -15.23 -8.94 -1.21
CA ALA A 125 -16.24 -7.91 -1.36
C ALA A 125 -15.59 -6.53 -1.58
N VAL A 126 -16.06 -5.76 -2.56
CA VAL A 126 -15.57 -4.40 -2.82
C VAL A 126 -16.26 -3.39 -1.90
N TYR A 127 -15.65 -2.22 -1.74
CA TYR A 127 -16.22 -1.14 -0.94
C TYR A 127 -17.62 -0.74 -1.45
N GLY A 128 -18.58 -0.66 -0.53
CA GLY A 128 -19.96 -0.33 -0.84
C GLY A 128 -20.82 -1.47 -1.39
N GLU A 129 -20.24 -2.64 -1.62
CA GLU A 129 -20.97 -3.85 -2.05
C GLU A 129 -21.80 -4.43 -0.90
N LYS A 130 -23.03 -4.90 -1.22
CA LYS A 130 -23.82 -5.69 -0.30
C LYS A 130 -23.51 -7.16 -0.50
N PHE A 131 -23.03 -7.83 0.51
CA PHE A 131 -22.65 -9.24 0.46
C PHE A 131 -22.98 -9.97 1.76
N THR A 132 -22.89 -11.28 1.73
CA THR A 132 -22.91 -12.13 2.93
C THR A 132 -21.47 -12.52 3.24
N GLU A 133 -21.02 -12.20 4.44
CA GLU A 133 -19.65 -12.52 4.89
C GLU A 133 -19.47 -14.04 5.02
N ALA A 134 -18.51 -14.60 4.32
CA ALA A 134 -18.15 -16.01 4.39
C ALA A 134 -17.07 -16.29 5.44
N GLY A 135 -16.26 -15.28 5.76
CA GLY A 135 -15.20 -15.35 6.75
C GLY A 135 -15.63 -14.91 8.15
N ARG A 136 -14.85 -14.04 8.77
CA ARG A 136 -15.14 -13.43 10.07
C ARG A 136 -15.98 -12.17 9.86
N ASP A 137 -17.20 -12.15 10.38
CA ASP A 137 -18.02 -10.96 10.44
C ASP A 137 -17.65 -10.07 11.65
N LEU A 138 -18.30 -8.92 11.78
CA LEU A 138 -18.01 -7.98 12.86
C LEU A 138 -18.31 -8.56 14.24
N GLU A 139 -19.39 -9.32 14.40
CA GLU A 139 -19.77 -9.93 15.69
C GLU A 139 -18.70 -10.94 16.14
N GLU A 140 -18.29 -11.85 15.27
CA GLU A 140 -17.21 -12.79 15.56
C GLU A 140 -15.88 -12.06 15.76
N GLY A 141 -15.61 -10.98 14.99
CA GLY A 141 -14.41 -10.17 15.14
C GLY A 141 -14.30 -9.51 16.52
N LEU A 142 -15.37 -8.89 17.00
CA LEU A 142 -15.40 -8.28 18.34
C LEU A 142 -15.24 -9.34 19.44
N LYS A 143 -15.94 -10.46 19.33
CA LYS A 143 -15.82 -11.60 20.25
C LYS A 143 -14.41 -12.15 20.28
N ALA A 144 -13.78 -12.30 19.13
CA ALA A 144 -12.42 -12.83 19.00
C ALA A 144 -11.37 -11.87 19.59
N ALA A 145 -11.52 -10.57 19.36
CA ALA A 145 -10.65 -9.57 19.95
C ALA A 145 -10.62 -9.66 21.49
N LYS A 146 -11.80 -9.74 22.12
CA LYS A 146 -11.90 -9.93 23.57
C LYS A 146 -11.28 -11.25 24.04
N TYR A 147 -11.56 -12.36 23.34
CA TYR A 147 -11.00 -13.67 23.65
C TYR A 147 -9.47 -13.68 23.57
N LEU A 148 -8.89 -13.03 22.56
CA LEU A 148 -7.44 -12.97 22.36
C LEU A 148 -6.76 -12.01 23.35
N GLN A 149 -7.40 -10.88 23.72
CA GLN A 149 -6.95 -10.07 24.85
C GLN A 149 -6.89 -10.91 26.14
N ASP A 150 -7.95 -11.65 26.45
CA ASP A 150 -8.02 -12.46 27.68
C ASP A 150 -7.01 -13.62 27.67
N ALA A 151 -6.55 -14.03 26.49
CA ALA A 151 -5.48 -15.01 26.31
C ALA A 151 -4.07 -14.44 26.56
N GLY A 152 -3.89 -13.09 26.52
CA GLY A 152 -2.62 -12.44 26.86
C GLY A 152 -2.02 -11.54 25.80
N TYR A 153 -2.71 -11.24 24.68
CA TYR A 153 -2.26 -10.19 23.76
C TYR A 153 -2.41 -8.82 24.41
N ASP A 154 -1.39 -7.96 24.23
CA ASP A 154 -1.31 -6.64 24.88
C ASP A 154 -1.72 -5.49 23.98
N MET A 155 -1.85 -5.70 22.67
CA MET A 155 -2.23 -4.69 21.69
C MET A 155 -2.83 -5.34 20.44
N LEU A 156 -3.78 -4.67 19.80
CA LEU A 156 -4.31 -5.03 18.49
C LEU A 156 -3.88 -4.00 17.45
N ASN A 157 -3.10 -4.44 16.47
CA ASN A 157 -2.78 -3.68 15.27
C ASN A 157 -3.77 -4.11 14.17
N ALA A 158 -4.84 -3.32 13.98
CA ALA A 158 -6.05 -3.78 13.33
C ALA A 158 -6.36 -3.08 12.00
N ASP A 159 -6.97 -3.85 11.10
CA ASP A 159 -7.63 -3.41 9.88
C ASP A 159 -8.72 -4.41 9.47
N ASN A 160 -9.04 -4.50 8.17
CA ASN A 160 -9.96 -5.49 7.60
C ASN A 160 -9.30 -6.21 6.43
N GLY A 161 -9.92 -7.32 6.03
CA GLY A 161 -9.58 -8.02 4.82
C GLY A 161 -8.76 -9.29 5.03
N THR A 162 -8.71 -10.06 3.96
CA THR A 162 -7.87 -11.25 3.79
C THR A 162 -7.18 -11.16 2.43
N TYR A 163 -6.37 -12.16 2.03
CA TYR A 163 -5.87 -12.23 0.66
C TYR A 163 -6.99 -12.27 -0.40
N ASP A 164 -8.19 -12.74 -0.05
CA ASP A 164 -9.33 -12.74 -0.95
C ASP A 164 -9.90 -11.35 -1.19
N SER A 165 -9.70 -10.46 -0.22
CA SER A 165 -10.15 -9.07 -0.18
C SER A 165 -9.01 -8.11 0.19
N TRP A 166 -7.79 -8.41 -0.25
CA TRP A 166 -6.56 -7.77 0.19
C TRP A 166 -6.51 -6.25 0.01
N TYR A 167 -7.33 -5.69 -0.88
CA TYR A 167 -7.50 -4.25 -1.05
C TYR A 167 -8.17 -3.56 0.16
N TRP A 168 -8.62 -4.29 1.17
CA TRP A 168 -8.99 -3.73 2.48
C TRP A 168 -7.77 -3.65 3.41
N ALA A 169 -6.93 -4.67 3.45
CA ALA A 169 -5.70 -4.67 4.24
C ALA A 169 -4.63 -3.75 3.64
N HIS A 170 -4.58 -3.65 2.32
CA HIS A 170 -3.67 -2.78 1.56
C HIS A 170 -4.44 -1.84 0.64
N PRO A 171 -5.17 -0.84 1.16
CA PRO A 171 -6.11 -0.08 0.35
C PRO A 171 -5.42 0.71 -0.77
N PRO A 172 -5.80 0.47 -2.06
CA PRO A 172 -5.31 1.23 -3.19
C PRO A 172 -6.04 2.57 -3.33
N VAL A 173 -5.66 3.35 -4.36
CA VAL A 173 -6.16 4.71 -4.58
C VAL A 173 -7.70 4.81 -4.68
N TYR A 174 -8.37 3.78 -5.18
CA TYR A 174 -9.84 3.76 -5.33
C TYR A 174 -10.60 3.36 -4.05
N MET A 175 -9.93 2.93 -2.99
CA MET A 175 -10.54 2.75 -1.68
C MET A 175 -10.62 4.10 -0.95
N PRO A 176 -11.67 4.36 -0.18
CA PRO A 176 -11.77 5.63 0.54
C PRO A 176 -10.66 5.79 1.58
N LEU A 177 -10.38 7.03 1.95
CA LEU A 177 -9.55 7.34 3.11
C LEU A 177 -10.18 6.76 4.37
N ASN A 178 -9.36 6.34 5.32
CA ASN A 178 -9.81 5.79 6.62
C ASN A 178 -10.77 4.58 6.49
N CYS A 179 -10.64 3.78 5.42
CA CYS A 179 -11.63 2.77 5.03
C CYS A 179 -11.87 1.67 6.09
N ASN A 180 -10.95 1.50 7.04
CA ASN A 180 -11.05 0.47 8.08
C ASN A 180 -11.56 1.01 9.43
N MET A 181 -11.70 2.33 9.58
CA MET A 181 -12.06 2.94 10.87
C MET A 181 -13.42 2.49 11.40
N ALA A 182 -14.40 2.28 10.51
CA ALA A 182 -15.76 1.96 10.92
C ALA A 182 -15.84 0.66 11.77
N GLU A 183 -15.07 -0.35 11.42
CA GLU A 183 -15.01 -1.62 12.15
C GLU A 183 -13.97 -1.57 13.28
N VAL A 184 -12.79 -0.99 13.02
CA VAL A 184 -11.69 -1.00 14.00
C VAL A 184 -12.02 -0.20 15.26
N THR A 185 -12.70 0.93 15.14
CA THR A 185 -13.11 1.73 16.30
C THR A 185 -14.08 0.99 17.23
N ARG A 186 -14.84 0.01 16.69
CA ARG A 186 -15.73 -0.84 17.49
C ARG A 186 -14.97 -1.76 18.44
N LEU A 187 -13.69 -2.05 18.20
CA LEU A 187 -12.88 -2.86 19.09
C LEU A 187 -12.78 -2.24 20.49
N LYS A 188 -12.65 -0.90 20.58
CA LYS A 188 -12.57 -0.19 21.88
C LYS A 188 -13.83 -0.32 22.72
N GLU A 189 -14.94 -0.78 22.16
CA GLU A 189 -16.15 -1.07 22.94
C GLU A 189 -16.04 -2.38 23.75
N VAL A 190 -15.09 -3.28 23.35
CA VAL A 190 -15.01 -4.64 23.89
C VAL A 190 -13.63 -5.01 24.43
N VAL A 191 -12.56 -4.25 24.10
CA VAL A 191 -11.20 -4.49 24.60
C VAL A 191 -10.68 -3.31 25.42
N GLU A 192 -9.80 -3.60 26.39
CA GLU A 192 -9.13 -2.62 27.23
C GLU A 192 -7.71 -2.31 26.75
N ILE A 193 -7.12 -3.22 25.96
CA ILE A 193 -5.78 -3.07 25.40
C ILE A 193 -5.76 -2.01 24.28
N PRO A 194 -4.59 -1.44 23.99
CA PRO A 194 -4.43 -0.50 22.88
C PRO A 194 -4.88 -1.06 21.53
N VAL A 195 -5.54 -0.20 20.75
CA VAL A 195 -5.99 -0.49 19.39
C VAL A 195 -5.37 0.49 18.42
N VAL A 196 -4.60 -0.03 17.47
CA VAL A 196 -4.01 0.71 16.35
C VAL A 196 -4.87 0.46 15.12
N CYS A 197 -5.24 1.51 14.36
CA CYS A 197 -5.96 1.37 13.09
C CYS A 197 -5.05 1.65 11.91
N ALA A 198 -5.03 0.75 10.93
CA ALA A 198 -4.32 0.91 9.66
C ALA A 198 -5.28 0.95 8.46
N GLY A 199 -4.84 1.55 7.34
CA GLY A 199 -5.57 1.57 6.07
C GLY A 199 -5.94 2.97 5.56
N ARG A 200 -5.05 3.60 4.80
CA ARG A 200 -5.19 4.97 4.26
C ARG A 200 -5.60 6.01 5.31
N MET A 201 -5.14 5.80 6.55
CA MET A 201 -5.45 6.69 7.66
C MET A 201 -4.96 8.11 7.41
N GLN A 202 -5.78 9.10 7.80
CA GLN A 202 -5.41 10.51 7.76
C GLN A 202 -5.16 11.00 9.19
N PRO A 203 -4.12 11.84 9.41
CA PRO A 203 -3.73 12.29 10.75
C PRO A 203 -4.86 13.02 11.51
N ASP A 204 -5.63 13.84 10.81
CA ASP A 204 -6.70 14.65 11.44
C ASP A 204 -7.80 13.75 12.00
N GLU A 205 -8.32 12.81 11.21
CA GLU A 205 -9.35 11.87 11.65
C GLU A 205 -8.82 10.88 12.70
N ALA A 206 -7.55 10.48 12.57
CA ALA A 206 -6.91 9.64 13.57
C ALA A 206 -6.78 10.39 14.91
N SER A 207 -6.31 11.63 14.90
CA SER A 207 -6.19 12.48 16.08
C SER A 207 -7.54 12.71 16.77
N ALA A 208 -8.58 13.00 15.98
CA ALA A 208 -9.95 13.14 16.50
C ALA A 208 -10.41 11.83 17.17
N SER A 209 -10.25 10.70 16.52
CA SER A 209 -10.66 9.39 17.05
C SER A 209 -9.88 8.98 18.31
N ILE A 210 -8.59 9.32 18.39
CA ILE A 210 -7.78 9.11 19.61
C ILE A 210 -8.30 9.99 20.74
N SER A 211 -8.55 11.28 20.47
CA SER A 211 -9.09 12.22 21.46
C SER A 211 -10.46 11.81 21.99
N GLU A 212 -11.24 11.12 21.19
CA GLU A 212 -12.56 10.58 21.55
C GLU A 212 -12.46 9.19 22.23
N GLY A 213 -11.27 8.63 22.40
CA GLY A 213 -11.04 7.31 22.97
C GLY A 213 -11.50 6.14 22.10
N LYS A 214 -11.63 6.34 20.79
CA LYS A 214 -12.04 5.32 19.82
C LYS A 214 -10.87 4.53 19.25
N LEU A 215 -9.67 5.08 19.33
CA LEU A 215 -8.39 4.48 18.93
C LEU A 215 -7.32 4.91 19.93
N ASP A 216 -6.19 4.21 19.93
CA ASP A 216 -5.01 4.59 20.71
C ASP A 216 -3.87 5.06 19.78
N ALA A 217 -3.82 4.58 18.55
CA ALA A 217 -2.81 4.99 17.57
C ALA A 217 -3.25 4.80 16.12
N MET A 218 -2.52 5.44 15.21
CA MET A 218 -2.63 5.30 13.76
C MET A 218 -1.50 4.43 13.21
N GLY A 219 -1.85 3.38 12.46
CA GLY A 219 -0.89 2.52 11.74
C GLY A 219 -0.49 3.15 10.39
N ILE A 220 0.80 3.31 10.17
CA ILE A 220 1.37 3.91 8.96
C ILE A 220 2.38 2.95 8.33
N GLY A 221 2.25 2.68 7.04
CA GLY A 221 3.20 1.86 6.28
C GLY A 221 3.74 2.60 5.05
N ARG A 222 3.02 2.53 3.94
CA ARG A 222 3.45 3.04 2.64
C ARG A 222 3.80 4.53 2.60
N GLN A 223 3.22 5.34 3.49
CA GLN A 223 3.56 6.76 3.61
C GLN A 223 5.04 6.95 3.98
N PHE A 224 5.62 6.09 4.83
CA PHE A 224 7.05 6.14 5.13
C PHE A 224 7.94 5.75 3.96
N LEU A 225 7.45 4.93 3.01
CA LEU A 225 8.18 4.64 1.78
C LEU A 225 8.22 5.87 0.86
N ALA A 226 7.13 6.64 0.82
CA ALA A 226 7.09 7.88 0.05
C ALA A 226 7.92 8.98 0.73
N ASP A 227 7.76 9.15 2.04
CA ASP A 227 8.41 10.19 2.82
C ASP A 227 8.89 9.65 4.18
N PRO A 228 10.17 9.30 4.33
CA PRO A 228 10.71 8.80 5.59
C PRO A 228 10.72 9.85 6.70
N GLU A 229 10.65 11.14 6.38
CA GLU A 229 10.60 12.25 7.35
C GLU A 229 9.17 12.63 7.75
N TYR A 230 8.18 11.82 7.38
CA TYR A 230 6.76 12.10 7.57
C TYR A 230 6.41 12.55 8.99
N ILE A 231 6.84 11.82 10.02
CA ILE A 231 6.55 12.17 11.42
C ILE A 231 7.24 13.47 11.83
N VAL A 232 8.51 13.65 11.46
CA VAL A 232 9.26 14.88 11.75
C VAL A 232 8.57 16.11 11.15
N LYS A 233 8.06 15.98 9.92
CA LYS A 233 7.31 17.06 9.26
C LYS A 233 5.96 17.32 9.93
N LEU A 234 5.26 16.28 10.39
CA LEU A 234 4.03 16.44 11.18
C LEU A 234 4.29 17.18 12.50
N GLU A 235 5.33 16.78 13.26
CA GLU A 235 5.71 17.43 14.51
C GLU A 235 6.11 18.89 14.34
N GLN A 236 6.65 19.24 13.17
CA GLN A 236 7.04 20.61 12.82
C GLN A 236 5.91 21.40 12.13
N GLU A 237 4.71 20.83 12.00
CA GLU A 237 3.56 21.43 11.28
C GLU A 237 3.85 21.76 9.81
N LYS A 238 4.81 21.08 9.20
CA LYS A 238 5.22 21.25 7.79
C LYS A 238 4.40 20.34 6.86
N PHE A 239 3.09 20.45 6.94
CA PHE A 239 2.16 19.58 6.21
C PHE A 239 2.35 19.65 4.69
N SER A 240 2.63 20.85 4.17
CA SER A 240 2.86 21.07 2.74
C SER A 240 4.14 20.43 2.19
N ASP A 241 5.11 20.15 3.07
CA ASP A 241 6.39 19.57 2.68
C ASP A 241 6.34 18.03 2.62
N ILE A 242 5.23 17.43 3.08
CA ILE A 242 5.05 15.97 3.08
C ILE A 242 4.81 15.48 1.65
N LEU A 243 5.69 14.61 1.16
CA LEU A 243 5.46 13.86 -0.08
C LEU A 243 4.38 12.81 0.16
N PRO A 244 3.16 12.96 -0.39
CA PRO A 244 2.06 12.06 -0.09
C PRO A 244 2.23 10.71 -0.78
N CYS A 245 1.90 9.62 -0.08
CA CYS A 245 1.70 8.32 -0.71
C CYS A 245 0.38 8.35 -1.50
N ILE A 246 0.44 8.17 -2.81
CA ILE A 246 -0.75 8.16 -3.70
C ILE A 246 -1.46 6.81 -3.76
N ALA A 247 -1.07 5.85 -2.95
CA ALA A 247 -1.64 4.50 -2.89
C ALA A 247 -1.72 3.79 -4.26
N CYS A 248 -0.75 4.01 -5.13
CA CYS A 248 -0.72 3.49 -6.50
C CYS A 248 -0.38 2.00 -6.58
N HIS A 249 0.23 1.43 -5.56
CA HIS A 249 0.76 0.05 -5.52
C HIS A 249 1.69 -0.31 -6.70
N ASN A 250 2.30 0.67 -7.33
CA ASN A 250 3.03 0.44 -8.58
C ASN A 250 4.39 -0.26 -8.37
N ALA A 251 5.05 -0.03 -7.25
CA ALA A 251 6.40 -0.54 -7.02
C ALA A 251 6.63 -1.09 -5.60
N CYS A 252 5.78 -0.79 -4.63
CA CYS A 252 5.92 -1.26 -3.25
C CYS A 252 5.27 -2.63 -2.99
N LEU A 253 4.23 -3.01 -3.75
CA LEU A 253 3.48 -4.26 -3.56
C LEU A 253 3.51 -5.23 -4.75
N PRO A 254 3.48 -4.82 -6.05
CA PRO A 254 3.26 -5.71 -7.18
C PRO A 254 4.38 -6.71 -7.44
N ILE A 255 5.61 -6.42 -6.99
CA ILE A 255 6.77 -7.29 -7.22
C ILE A 255 6.53 -8.72 -6.75
N TYR A 256 5.63 -8.90 -5.77
CA TYR A 256 5.34 -10.20 -5.15
C TYR A 256 4.02 -10.84 -5.60
N HIS A 257 3.18 -10.14 -6.39
CA HIS A 257 1.78 -10.54 -6.57
C HIS A 257 1.31 -10.72 -8.02
N TYR A 258 2.13 -10.41 -9.03
CA TYR A 258 1.73 -10.52 -10.42
C TYR A 258 2.71 -11.37 -11.24
N GLU A 259 2.23 -12.52 -11.71
CA GLU A 259 2.90 -13.27 -12.77
C GLU A 259 3.17 -12.38 -13.99
N GLY A 260 4.38 -12.41 -14.50
CA GLY A 260 4.76 -11.81 -15.77
C GLY A 260 5.11 -10.32 -15.75
N VAL A 261 5.04 -9.62 -14.64
CA VAL A 261 5.82 -8.40 -14.47
C VAL A 261 7.22 -8.85 -14.08
N GLY A 262 8.08 -9.03 -15.07
CA GLY A 262 9.41 -9.57 -14.90
C GLY A 262 10.18 -8.81 -13.83
N CYS A 263 10.21 -9.39 -12.66
CA CYS A 263 11.29 -9.19 -11.73
C CYS A 263 12.48 -9.98 -12.32
N GLU A 264 13.01 -9.51 -13.44
CA GLU A 264 14.35 -9.89 -13.79
C GLU A 264 15.23 -9.39 -12.66
N ILE A 265 15.81 -10.33 -11.94
CA ILE A 265 16.82 -10.06 -10.92
C ILE A 265 18.02 -9.51 -11.69
N ASP A 266 18.12 -8.20 -11.77
CA ASP A 266 19.35 -7.56 -12.17
C ASP A 266 20.23 -7.52 -10.93
N GLU A 267 21.10 -8.54 -10.79
CA GLU A 267 21.99 -8.69 -9.64
C GLU A 267 22.93 -7.49 -9.46
N GLU A 268 23.24 -6.75 -10.53
CA GLU A 268 24.08 -5.55 -10.47
C GLU A 268 23.35 -4.30 -9.93
N ASP A 269 22.04 -4.16 -10.15
CA ASP A 269 21.31 -2.94 -9.81
C ASP A 269 20.33 -3.06 -8.63
N GLY A 270 20.15 -4.26 -8.03
CA GLY A 270 19.20 -4.48 -6.94
C GLY A 270 17.73 -4.24 -7.34
N LYS A 271 17.39 -4.38 -8.61
CA LYS A 271 16.08 -4.06 -9.19
C LYS A 271 14.92 -4.96 -8.73
N THR A 272 15.20 -5.95 -7.90
CA THR A 272 14.20 -6.85 -7.30
C THR A 272 13.64 -6.35 -5.98
N GLN A 273 14.17 -5.27 -5.43
CA GLN A 273 13.66 -4.73 -4.17
C GLN A 273 12.44 -3.84 -4.46
N GLY A 274 11.42 -3.97 -3.61
CA GLY A 274 10.31 -3.04 -3.62
C GLY A 274 10.82 -1.60 -3.52
N HIS A 275 10.17 -0.67 -4.22
CA HIS A 275 10.52 0.74 -4.16
C HIS A 275 9.24 1.59 -4.26
N CYS A 276 9.36 2.89 -4.02
CA CYS A 276 8.25 3.81 -4.18
C CYS A 276 8.30 4.47 -5.57
N ALA A 277 7.15 4.53 -6.27
CA ALA A 277 7.05 5.20 -7.56
C ALA A 277 7.32 6.72 -7.48
N LEU A 278 7.14 7.33 -6.30
CA LEU A 278 7.36 8.76 -6.07
C LEU A 278 8.73 9.05 -5.42
N ASN A 279 9.27 8.09 -4.66
CA ASN A 279 10.54 8.24 -3.97
C ASN A 279 11.53 7.18 -4.47
N PRO A 280 12.38 7.50 -5.46
CA PRO A 280 13.34 6.54 -6.00
C PRO A 280 14.47 6.18 -5.01
N ARG A 281 14.56 6.88 -3.87
CA ARG A 281 15.53 6.55 -2.82
C ARG A 281 15.13 5.33 -2.00
N THR A 282 13.84 5.01 -1.92
CA THR A 282 13.32 3.89 -1.12
C THR A 282 14.10 2.61 -1.43
N PHE A 283 14.75 2.04 -0.41
CA PHE A 283 15.70 0.92 -0.46
C PHE A 283 16.98 1.15 -1.29
N CYS A 284 17.22 2.38 -1.72
CA CYS A 284 18.40 2.79 -2.49
C CYS A 284 19.06 4.06 -1.91
N GLU A 285 18.87 4.33 -0.62
CA GLU A 285 19.29 5.59 0.04
C GLU A 285 20.81 5.81 -0.05
N GLN A 286 21.60 4.74 0.02
CA GLN A 286 23.06 4.81 -0.12
C GLN A 286 23.50 5.18 -1.54
N LYS A 287 22.74 4.74 -2.57
CA LYS A 287 23.02 5.02 -3.99
C LYS A 287 22.57 6.43 -4.37
N TYR A 288 21.41 6.86 -3.87
CA TYR A 288 20.78 8.13 -4.25
C TYR A 288 20.79 9.14 -3.10
N ASP A 289 21.93 9.72 -2.83
CA ASP A 289 22.08 10.87 -1.92
C ASP A 289 21.75 12.18 -2.66
N PHE A 290 20.51 12.63 -2.54
CA PHE A 290 20.05 13.86 -3.17
C PHE A 290 20.68 15.12 -2.52
N GLY A 291 21.10 15.04 -1.26
CA GLY A 291 21.76 16.13 -0.55
C GLY A 291 23.17 16.42 -1.04
N LYS A 292 23.80 15.47 -1.73
CA LYS A 292 25.17 15.63 -2.22
C LYS A 292 25.23 16.64 -3.37
N LYS A 293 25.85 17.78 -3.10
CA LYS A 293 26.06 18.83 -4.11
C LYS A 293 26.98 18.35 -5.24
N ALA A 294 26.72 18.82 -6.44
CA ALA A 294 27.57 18.57 -7.60
C ALA A 294 28.95 19.26 -7.41
N ALA A 295 30.02 18.61 -7.88
CA ALA A 295 31.36 19.19 -7.83
C ALA A 295 31.50 20.41 -8.76
N VAL A 296 30.72 20.43 -9.85
CA VAL A 296 30.69 21.53 -10.82
C VAL A 296 29.22 21.88 -11.09
N THR A 297 28.87 23.13 -10.89
CA THR A 297 27.56 23.66 -11.28
C THR A 297 27.44 23.71 -12.79
N LYS A 298 26.35 23.23 -13.33
CA LYS A 298 26.01 23.27 -14.78
C LYS A 298 24.69 23.99 -14.98
N SER A 299 24.53 24.59 -16.14
CA SER A 299 23.23 25.02 -16.65
C SER A 299 22.51 23.85 -17.27
N ILE A 300 21.26 23.59 -16.86
CA ILE A 300 20.46 22.44 -17.31
C ILE A 300 19.15 22.94 -17.90
N ALA A 301 18.92 22.61 -19.17
CA ALA A 301 17.64 22.84 -19.84
C ALA A 301 16.79 21.56 -19.80
N VAL A 302 15.60 21.65 -19.22
CA VAL A 302 14.63 20.53 -19.17
C VAL A 302 13.47 20.84 -20.11
N ILE A 303 13.31 20.04 -21.15
CA ILE A 303 12.23 20.21 -22.15
C ILE A 303 11.05 19.35 -21.74
N GLY A 304 9.98 20.01 -21.25
CA GLY A 304 8.74 19.40 -20.78
C GLY A 304 8.59 19.48 -19.26
N GLY A 305 7.53 20.14 -18.80
CA GLY A 305 7.14 20.33 -17.40
C GLY A 305 6.20 19.25 -16.86
N GLY A 306 6.24 18.03 -17.43
CA GLY A 306 5.57 16.85 -16.88
C GLY A 306 6.29 16.33 -15.62
N ILE A 307 5.74 15.28 -14.97
CA ILE A 307 6.28 14.73 -13.71
C ILE A 307 7.77 14.35 -13.86
N ALA A 308 8.17 13.73 -14.96
CA ALA A 308 9.56 13.37 -15.19
C ALA A 308 10.47 14.61 -15.23
N GLY A 309 10.08 15.64 -15.99
CA GLY A 309 10.87 16.87 -16.11
C GLY A 309 10.94 17.64 -14.79
N MET A 310 9.83 17.76 -14.07
CA MET A 310 9.80 18.39 -12.75
C MET A 310 10.67 17.66 -11.73
N THR A 311 10.65 16.31 -11.74
CA THR A 311 11.49 15.49 -10.85
C THR A 311 12.97 15.70 -11.13
N VAL A 312 13.36 15.68 -12.41
CA VAL A 312 14.76 15.93 -12.81
C VAL A 312 15.18 17.35 -12.43
N ALA A 313 14.35 18.35 -12.72
CA ALA A 313 14.64 19.75 -12.40
C ALA A 313 14.84 19.95 -10.89
N ARG A 314 13.92 19.39 -10.09
CA ARG A 314 14.01 19.42 -8.62
C ARG A 314 15.34 18.83 -8.12
N ILE A 315 15.68 17.62 -8.53
CA ILE A 315 16.90 16.96 -8.08
C ILE A 315 18.16 17.70 -8.54
N ALA A 316 18.16 18.19 -9.76
CA ALA A 316 19.28 18.98 -10.29
C ALA A 316 19.47 20.28 -9.50
N ALA A 317 18.41 21.02 -9.18
CA ALA A 317 18.45 22.22 -8.37
C ALA A 317 18.90 21.93 -6.94
N ILE A 318 18.39 20.89 -6.28
CA ILE A 318 18.84 20.43 -4.96
C ILE A 318 20.36 20.16 -4.98
N ARG A 319 20.88 19.59 -6.05
CA ARG A 319 22.31 19.33 -6.22
C ARG A 319 23.15 20.56 -6.58
N GLY A 320 22.53 21.71 -6.78
CA GLY A 320 23.21 22.99 -7.01
C GLY A 320 23.45 23.37 -8.48
N HIS A 321 22.70 22.77 -9.40
CA HIS A 321 22.70 23.18 -10.82
C HIS A 321 21.75 24.35 -11.06
N GLU A 322 21.98 25.12 -12.11
CA GLU A 322 21.09 26.16 -12.64
C GLU A 322 20.10 25.52 -13.60
N VAL A 323 18.80 25.54 -13.26
CA VAL A 323 17.80 24.76 -14.00
C VAL A 323 16.74 25.65 -14.62
N THR A 324 16.44 25.42 -15.91
CA THR A 324 15.30 26.01 -16.59
C THR A 324 14.41 24.92 -17.19
N ILE A 325 13.13 24.93 -16.85
CA ILE A 325 12.09 24.08 -17.46
C ILE A 325 11.45 24.87 -18.61
N TYR A 326 11.36 24.27 -19.78
CA TYR A 326 10.62 24.78 -20.94
C TYR A 326 9.35 23.95 -21.11
N GLU A 327 8.18 24.56 -20.86
CA GLU A 327 6.90 23.89 -20.97
C GLU A 327 6.03 24.55 -22.03
N LYS A 328 5.55 23.76 -22.99
CA LYS A 328 4.75 24.25 -24.12
C LYS A 328 3.36 24.73 -23.75
N SER A 329 2.81 24.27 -22.63
CA SER A 329 1.51 24.66 -22.12
C SER A 329 1.61 25.79 -21.07
N ASP A 330 0.46 26.24 -20.60
CA ASP A 330 0.33 27.25 -19.54
C ASP A 330 0.49 26.68 -18.11
N ARG A 331 0.78 25.37 -17.97
CA ARG A 331 0.81 24.67 -16.67
C ARG A 331 1.78 23.51 -16.63
N LEU A 332 2.29 23.20 -15.42
CA LEU A 332 3.11 22.04 -15.13
C LEU A 332 2.27 20.76 -14.93
N CYS A 333 2.96 19.65 -14.66
CA CYS A 333 2.45 18.29 -14.42
C CYS A 333 1.95 17.54 -15.66
N GLY A 334 1.87 18.17 -16.83
CA GLY A 334 1.56 17.51 -18.11
C GLY A 334 0.30 16.63 -18.05
N VAL A 335 0.39 15.41 -18.56
CA VAL A 335 -0.73 14.45 -18.61
C VAL A 335 -1.18 13.96 -17.21
N PHE A 336 -0.36 14.12 -16.18
CA PHE A 336 -0.74 13.71 -14.82
C PHE A 336 -1.90 14.54 -14.26
N ASN A 337 -2.10 15.77 -14.74
CA ASN A 337 -3.30 16.55 -14.40
C ASN A 337 -4.60 15.83 -14.80
N ALA A 338 -4.62 15.18 -15.96
CA ALA A 338 -5.75 14.37 -16.39
C ALA A 338 -5.87 13.07 -15.58
N ALA A 339 -4.75 12.43 -15.27
CA ALA A 339 -4.73 11.22 -14.46
C ALA A 339 -5.27 11.45 -13.04
N ALA A 340 -5.03 12.63 -12.47
CA ALA A 340 -5.50 13.04 -11.14
C ALA A 340 -6.94 13.59 -11.12
N ALA A 341 -7.59 13.77 -12.27
CA ALA A 341 -8.91 14.42 -12.35
C ALA A 341 -10.05 13.69 -11.61
N PRO A 342 -10.15 12.34 -11.58
CA PRO A 342 -11.19 11.63 -10.85
C PRO A 342 -11.25 12.05 -9.36
N GLU A 343 -12.47 12.08 -8.80
CA GLU A 343 -12.68 12.54 -7.42
C GLU A 343 -11.93 11.69 -6.38
N PHE A 344 -11.93 10.37 -6.56
CA PHE A 344 -11.27 9.42 -5.65
C PHE A 344 -9.73 9.45 -5.71
N LYS A 345 -9.15 10.30 -6.55
CA LYS A 345 -7.70 10.50 -6.67
C LYS A 345 -7.23 11.74 -5.90
N GLU A 346 -7.74 11.92 -4.70
CA GLU A 346 -7.41 13.06 -3.83
C GLU A 346 -5.89 13.15 -3.54
N LYS A 347 -5.22 12.01 -3.37
CA LYS A 347 -3.77 11.96 -3.12
C LYS A 347 -2.93 12.26 -4.36
N ASP A 348 -3.42 11.96 -5.56
CA ASP A 348 -2.76 12.39 -6.80
C ASP A 348 -2.82 13.92 -6.93
N LYS A 349 -3.93 14.54 -6.52
CA LYS A 349 -4.07 16.02 -6.48
C LYS A 349 -3.17 16.64 -5.41
N GLU A 350 -3.00 15.99 -4.26
CA GLU A 350 -2.03 16.42 -3.23
C GLU A 350 -0.59 16.33 -3.77
N PHE A 351 -0.24 15.26 -4.48
CA PHE A 351 1.07 15.14 -5.11
C PHE A 351 1.34 16.22 -6.16
N ILE A 352 0.33 16.60 -6.96
CA ILE A 352 0.45 17.72 -7.89
C ILE A 352 0.80 19.01 -7.14
N ARG A 353 0.09 19.32 -6.06
CA ARG A 353 0.35 20.52 -5.24
C ARG A 353 1.75 20.47 -4.64
N TRP A 354 2.15 19.35 -4.09
CA TRP A 354 3.46 19.16 -3.49
C TRP A 354 4.58 19.37 -4.51
N ILE A 355 4.55 18.74 -5.68
CA ILE A 355 5.63 18.86 -6.66
C ILE A 355 5.70 20.28 -7.27
N GLN A 356 4.56 20.96 -7.42
CA GLN A 356 4.53 22.36 -7.86
C GLN A 356 5.17 23.28 -6.82
N GLN A 357 4.86 23.10 -5.53
CA GLN A 357 5.47 23.85 -4.43
C GLN A 357 6.98 23.60 -4.36
N GLU A 358 7.44 22.35 -4.55
CA GLU A 358 8.85 22.02 -4.60
C GLU A 358 9.57 22.78 -5.74
N ILE A 359 8.97 22.85 -6.93
CA ILE A 359 9.53 23.62 -8.05
C ILE A 359 9.58 25.11 -7.73
N GLU A 360 8.55 25.66 -7.11
CA GLU A 360 8.44 27.10 -6.75
C GLU A 360 9.43 27.48 -5.62
N SER A 361 9.69 26.56 -4.69
CA SER A 361 10.59 26.80 -3.55
C SER A 361 12.08 26.73 -3.90
N LEU A 362 12.44 26.14 -5.03
CA LEU A 362 13.79 25.96 -5.51
C LEU A 362 14.16 27.01 -6.57
N PRO A 363 15.45 27.29 -6.79
CA PRO A 363 15.92 28.24 -7.80
C PRO A 363 15.79 27.66 -9.22
N ILE A 364 14.57 27.32 -9.60
CA ILE A 364 14.22 26.75 -10.91
C ILE A 364 13.44 27.80 -11.70
N LYS A 365 13.93 28.11 -12.90
CA LYS A 365 13.20 28.97 -13.84
C LYS A 365 12.22 28.12 -14.65
N VAL A 366 10.99 28.59 -14.83
CA VAL A 366 9.97 27.95 -15.67
C VAL A 366 9.53 28.87 -16.77
N GLU A 367 9.72 28.47 -18.02
CA GLU A 367 9.27 29.15 -19.23
C GLU A 367 8.01 28.45 -19.75
N TYR A 368 6.84 29.04 -19.46
CA TYR A 368 5.55 28.56 -19.94
C TYR A 368 5.26 29.02 -21.38
N ASN A 369 4.35 28.31 -22.05
CA ASN A 369 3.97 28.56 -23.46
C ASN A 369 5.18 28.59 -24.39
N CYS A 370 6.22 27.82 -24.06
CA CYS A 370 7.49 27.75 -24.76
C CYS A 370 7.72 26.34 -25.32
N GLU A 371 7.37 26.14 -26.58
CA GLU A 371 7.62 24.87 -27.27
C GLU A 371 8.99 24.89 -27.93
N ILE A 372 9.91 24.04 -27.49
CA ILE A 372 11.23 23.85 -28.10
C ILE A 372 11.10 22.89 -29.26
N THR A 373 11.36 23.36 -30.46
CA THR A 373 11.25 22.57 -31.69
C THR A 373 12.62 22.10 -32.20
N THR A 374 13.68 22.80 -31.82
CA THR A 374 15.07 22.45 -32.16
C THR A 374 15.99 22.70 -30.95
N LEU A 375 16.95 21.82 -30.74
CA LEU A 375 17.92 21.96 -29.63
C LEU A 375 18.87 23.16 -29.88
N ALA A 376 19.00 23.64 -31.10
CA ALA A 376 19.82 24.82 -31.43
C ALA A 376 19.28 26.13 -30.81
N GLU A 377 18.03 26.14 -30.32
CA GLU A 377 17.42 27.27 -29.60
C GLU A 377 17.94 27.40 -28.15
N LEU A 378 18.61 26.36 -27.64
CA LEU A 378 19.02 26.28 -26.25
C LEU A 378 20.51 26.50 -26.05
N THR A 379 20.85 27.29 -25.05
CA THR A 379 22.21 27.44 -24.58
C THR A 379 22.28 26.89 -23.17
N ALA A 380 22.69 25.63 -23.01
CA ALA A 380 22.82 24.96 -21.73
C ALA A 380 23.96 23.93 -21.81
N ASP A 381 24.61 23.62 -20.66
CA ASP A 381 25.65 22.59 -20.58
C ASP A 381 25.07 21.19 -20.79
N GLU A 382 23.83 21.00 -20.30
CA GLU A 382 23.10 19.72 -20.44
C GLU A 382 21.64 19.96 -20.82
N ILE A 383 21.11 19.10 -21.70
CA ILE A 383 19.72 19.16 -22.14
C ILE A 383 19.03 17.84 -21.78
N ILE A 384 17.93 17.92 -21.05
CA ILE A 384 17.10 16.77 -20.67
C ILE A 384 15.79 16.81 -21.44
N ILE A 385 15.52 15.77 -22.22
CA ILE A 385 14.27 15.65 -23.00
C ILE A 385 13.24 14.86 -22.17
N ALA A 386 12.20 15.53 -21.69
CA ALA A 386 11.12 14.98 -20.88
C ALA A 386 9.73 15.27 -21.47
N THR A 387 9.61 15.22 -22.81
CA THR A 387 8.42 15.64 -23.55
C THR A 387 7.23 14.67 -23.46
N GLY A 388 7.41 13.51 -22.79
CA GLY A 388 6.36 12.52 -22.60
C GLY A 388 5.99 11.75 -23.86
N ALA A 389 4.75 11.24 -23.90
CA ALA A 389 4.22 10.45 -25.00
C ALA A 389 2.92 11.03 -25.56
N LYS A 390 2.61 10.69 -26.79
CA LYS A 390 1.33 11.03 -27.44
C LYS A 390 0.43 9.79 -27.45
N PRO A 391 -0.91 9.94 -27.22
CA PRO A 391 -1.85 8.84 -27.36
C PRO A 391 -1.80 8.24 -28.78
N LYS A 392 -1.84 6.91 -28.86
CA LYS A 392 -1.99 6.24 -30.15
C LYS A 392 -3.41 6.44 -30.66
N LYS A 393 -3.54 6.95 -31.87
CA LYS A 393 -4.82 6.95 -32.59
C LYS A 393 -5.12 5.54 -33.08
N LEU A 394 -6.36 5.09 -32.89
CA LEU A 394 -6.84 3.83 -33.42
C LEU A 394 -7.36 4.10 -34.85
N ASP A 395 -6.87 3.34 -35.83
CA ASP A 395 -7.41 3.38 -37.20
C ASP A 395 -8.62 2.45 -37.26
N VAL A 396 -9.79 2.99 -36.87
CA VAL A 396 -11.06 2.27 -36.89
C VAL A 396 -12.18 3.18 -37.38
N PRO A 397 -13.18 2.67 -38.09
CA PRO A 397 -14.31 3.48 -38.54
C PRO A 397 -15.02 4.17 -37.37
N GLY A 398 -15.26 5.47 -37.48
CA GLY A 398 -15.92 6.25 -36.45
C GLY A 398 -14.98 6.88 -35.42
N GLN A 399 -13.65 6.75 -35.56
CA GLN A 399 -12.69 7.34 -34.60
C GLN A 399 -12.81 8.88 -34.55
N GLU A 400 -13.27 9.52 -35.61
CA GLU A 400 -13.53 10.95 -35.68
C GLU A 400 -14.60 11.45 -34.70
N LYS A 401 -15.42 10.53 -34.18
CA LYS A 401 -16.46 10.78 -33.15
C LYS A 401 -15.96 10.53 -31.72
N ALA A 402 -14.75 9.99 -31.58
CA ALA A 402 -14.14 9.73 -30.28
C ALA A 402 -13.48 10.99 -29.74
N ILE A 403 -13.55 11.16 -28.42
CA ILE A 403 -12.80 12.18 -27.69
C ILE A 403 -11.62 11.46 -27.03
N GLU A 404 -10.46 12.07 -27.10
CA GLU A 404 -9.28 11.54 -26.42
C GLU A 404 -9.48 11.64 -24.88
N ALA A 405 -9.07 10.59 -24.13
CA ALA A 405 -9.35 10.46 -22.72
C ALA A 405 -8.76 11.61 -21.89
N THR A 406 -7.55 12.05 -22.22
CA THR A 406 -6.88 13.16 -21.53
C THR A 406 -7.66 14.46 -21.69
N GLU A 407 -8.12 14.76 -22.93
CA GLU A 407 -8.95 15.91 -23.23
C GLU A 407 -10.29 15.89 -22.46
N TYR A 408 -10.93 14.71 -22.41
CA TYR A 408 -12.17 14.50 -21.68
C TYR A 408 -12.00 14.74 -20.17
N LEU A 409 -10.96 14.18 -19.57
CA LEU A 409 -10.67 14.28 -18.15
C LEU A 409 -10.31 15.71 -17.73
N LEU A 410 -9.69 16.49 -18.62
CA LEU A 410 -9.40 17.92 -18.38
C LEU A 410 -10.61 18.85 -18.62
N GLY A 411 -11.79 18.31 -18.89
CA GLY A 411 -13.04 19.06 -19.05
C GLY A 411 -13.28 19.59 -20.48
N GLY A 412 -12.45 19.21 -21.46
CA GLY A 412 -12.60 19.62 -22.87
C GLY A 412 -13.75 18.91 -23.62
N GLY A 413 -14.34 17.89 -23.01
CA GLY A 413 -15.39 17.09 -23.63
C GLY A 413 -16.74 17.19 -22.90
N LYS A 414 -17.79 17.69 -23.56
CA LYS A 414 -19.17 17.57 -23.03
C LYS A 414 -19.62 16.11 -23.09
N SER A 415 -19.82 15.47 -21.93
CA SER A 415 -20.41 14.14 -21.84
C SER A 415 -21.84 14.16 -22.42
N ARG A 416 -22.11 13.35 -23.46
CA ARG A 416 -23.47 12.98 -23.84
C ARG A 416 -23.79 11.63 -23.19
N LYS A 417 -24.96 11.49 -22.52
CA LYS A 417 -25.45 10.22 -22.00
C LYS A 417 -25.35 9.14 -23.10
N GLY A 418 -24.71 8.01 -22.81
CA GLY A 418 -24.62 6.86 -23.72
C GLY A 418 -23.26 6.66 -24.42
N ARG A 419 -22.20 7.34 -24.07
CA ARG A 419 -20.85 7.05 -24.61
C ARG A 419 -20.29 5.77 -24.02
N ARG A 420 -19.75 4.89 -24.89
CA ARG A 420 -19.06 3.65 -24.46
C ARG A 420 -17.57 3.88 -24.48
N CYS A 421 -16.86 3.49 -23.42
CA CYS A 421 -15.42 3.38 -23.42
C CYS A 421 -14.99 2.15 -24.21
N ASN A 422 -14.07 2.31 -25.16
CA ASN A 422 -13.51 1.20 -25.94
C ASN A 422 -12.28 0.67 -25.20
N ARG A 423 -12.46 -0.44 -24.46
CA ARG A 423 -11.37 -1.15 -23.78
C ARG A 423 -10.61 -2.03 -24.79
N ARG A 424 -9.56 -1.55 -25.38
CA ARG A 424 -8.51 -2.43 -25.94
C ARG A 424 -7.13 -1.90 -25.58
N ARG A 425 -6.53 -2.61 -24.64
CA ARG A 425 -5.19 -2.54 -24.03
C ARG A 425 -5.07 -1.75 -22.75
N PHE A 426 -4.55 -2.44 -21.78
CA PHE A 426 -3.80 -2.12 -20.59
C PHE A 426 -3.22 -0.70 -20.57
N ASP A 427 -3.93 0.27 -20.20
CA ASP A 427 -3.43 1.49 -19.59
C ASP A 427 -4.64 2.23 -19.06
N GLY A 428 -5.07 1.83 -17.89
CA GLY A 428 -5.59 2.71 -16.88
C GLY A 428 -6.81 3.57 -17.20
N VAL A 429 -7.85 3.08 -17.88
CA VAL A 429 -9.13 3.76 -17.80
C VAL A 429 -10.18 2.82 -17.22
N ARG A 430 -10.07 2.54 -15.94
CA ARG A 430 -11.21 2.08 -15.13
C ARG A 430 -12.21 3.20 -14.84
N ASP A 431 -11.92 4.41 -15.31
CA ASP A 431 -12.56 5.65 -14.90
C ASP A 431 -13.62 6.19 -15.86
N CYS A 432 -14.18 5.35 -16.72
CA CYS A 432 -15.35 5.71 -17.54
C CYS A 432 -16.63 5.07 -16.96
N LEU A 433 -16.93 5.34 -15.71
CA LEU A 433 -18.26 5.09 -15.14
C LEU A 433 -18.94 6.40 -14.76
#